data_d0c9e35eb3251d31fcc68f34fec9629e
#
_entry.id   d0c9e35eb3251d31fcc68f34fec9629e
#
_cell.length_a   1.000
_cell.length_b   1.000
_cell.length_c   1.000
_cell.angle_alpha   90.00
_cell.angle_beta   90.00
_cell.angle_gamma   90.00
#
_symmetry.space_group_name_H-M   'P 1'
#
loop_
_entity.id
_entity.type
_entity.pdbx_description
1 polymer ?
#
loop_
_entity_poly.entity_id
_entity_poly.type
_entity_poly.pdbx_seq_one_letter_code
_entity_poly.pdbx_strand_id
1 'polypeptide(L)'
;MLTTDQQDALKTALNDKYTIATNSGSEVYTLETVGATFGRQVVSSSLKAVALALILILIYVTFRFQWKFAIGAIGAEIHDLLIVVGVYSLTGREVTTATIAAVLTILGYSLYDTVIIYDRIRENEPRFGRIPYGDMVNLSIWETLTRSINTSLITLLPVVCLLLFGGGTLQDFAFALLVGILSGAYSSIFVASPILTLLKEREPQYRKLKASARADRA
;
A
#
# COMPACT_ATOMS: atom_id res chain seq x y z
N MET A 1 -15.51 17.45 -24.59
CA MET A 1 -14.32 18.29 -24.43
C MET A 1 -14.70 19.70 -24.87
N LEU A 2 -14.37 20.71 -24.09
CA LEU A 2 -14.51 22.10 -24.51
C LEU A 2 -13.52 22.38 -25.64
N THR A 3 -13.97 23.10 -26.68
CA THR A 3 -13.06 23.55 -27.73
C THR A 3 -12.12 24.62 -27.18
N THR A 4 -10.99 24.87 -27.86
CA THR A 4 -10.02 25.92 -27.45
C THR A 4 -10.69 27.27 -27.25
N ASP A 5 -11.58 27.63 -28.14
CA ASP A 5 -12.35 28.88 -28.06
C ASP A 5 -13.28 28.95 -26.83
N GLN A 6 -13.86 27.81 -26.43
CA GLN A 6 -14.69 27.71 -25.22
C GLN A 6 -13.89 27.79 -23.95
N GLN A 7 -12.66 27.26 -23.97
CA GLN A 7 -11.71 27.36 -22.84
C GLN A 7 -11.25 28.81 -22.65
N ASP A 8 -10.94 29.51 -23.73
CA ASP A 8 -10.50 30.90 -23.67
C ASP A 8 -11.67 31.85 -23.26
N ALA A 9 -12.89 31.58 -23.73
CA ALA A 9 -14.07 32.28 -23.27
C ALA A 9 -14.35 32.06 -21.78
N LEU A 10 -14.15 30.83 -21.26
CA LEU A 10 -14.29 30.52 -19.85
C LEU A 10 -13.21 31.21 -19.00
N LYS A 11 -11.98 31.23 -19.47
CA LYS A 11 -10.84 31.95 -18.82
C LYS A 11 -11.15 33.43 -18.70
N THR A 12 -11.62 34.05 -19.78
CA THR A 12 -11.96 35.48 -19.81
C THR A 12 -13.10 35.76 -18.83
N ALA A 13 -14.15 34.97 -18.85
CA ALA A 13 -15.29 35.13 -17.96
C ALA A 13 -14.95 34.95 -16.47
N LEU A 14 -14.03 34.03 -16.15
CA LEU A 14 -13.52 33.83 -14.78
C LEU A 14 -12.64 35.02 -14.32
N ASN A 15 -11.77 35.53 -15.18
CA ASN A 15 -10.95 36.70 -14.88
C ASN A 15 -11.81 37.96 -14.64
N ASP A 16 -12.84 38.18 -15.44
CA ASP A 16 -13.75 39.32 -15.30
C ASP A 16 -14.58 39.24 -14.01
N LYS A 17 -15.00 38.03 -13.62
CA LYS A 17 -15.91 37.86 -12.48
C LYS A 17 -15.19 37.80 -11.13
N TYR A 18 -13.98 37.30 -11.09
CA TYR A 18 -13.26 37.01 -9.83
C TYR A 18 -11.96 37.79 -9.65
N THR A 19 -11.62 38.71 -10.56
CA THR A 19 -10.35 39.52 -10.49
C THR A 19 -9.16 38.66 -10.06
N ILE A 20 -8.91 37.59 -10.80
CA ILE A 20 -7.83 36.65 -10.45
C ILE A 20 -6.50 37.40 -10.63
N ALA A 21 -5.81 37.66 -9.52
CA ALA A 21 -4.56 38.40 -9.52
C ALA A 21 -3.51 37.66 -10.34
N THR A 22 -3.17 38.17 -11.50
CA THR A 22 -2.02 37.76 -12.30
C THR A 22 -0.76 38.30 -11.62
N ASN A 23 -0.14 37.52 -10.78
CA ASN A 23 1.18 37.85 -10.26
C ASN A 23 2.21 37.52 -11.33
N SER A 24 2.75 38.55 -11.97
CA SER A 24 3.97 38.48 -12.81
C SER A 24 3.93 37.47 -13.97
N GLY A 25 2.84 37.42 -14.75
CA GLY A 25 2.80 36.64 -16.00
C GLY A 25 2.68 35.11 -15.83
N SER A 26 2.55 34.61 -14.61
CA SER A 26 2.25 33.18 -14.37
C SER A 26 0.75 32.99 -14.21
N GLU A 27 0.16 32.07 -14.97
CA GLU A 27 -1.23 31.65 -14.78
C GLU A 27 -1.40 31.06 -13.37
N VAL A 28 -2.26 31.68 -12.55
CA VAL A 28 -2.51 31.24 -11.15
C VAL A 28 -3.45 30.03 -11.08
N TYR A 29 -3.98 29.58 -12.22
CA TYR A 29 -4.87 28.41 -12.28
C TYR A 29 -4.53 27.51 -13.46
N THR A 30 -4.69 26.22 -13.25
CA THR A 30 -4.59 25.21 -14.30
C THR A 30 -5.98 24.70 -14.61
N LEU A 31 -6.44 24.88 -15.86
CA LEU A 31 -7.70 24.31 -16.33
C LEU A 31 -7.44 22.87 -16.78
N GLU A 32 -7.81 21.92 -15.96
CA GLU A 32 -7.84 20.50 -16.35
C GLU A 32 -9.26 20.10 -16.75
N THR A 33 -9.45 19.78 -18.03
CA THR A 33 -10.75 19.29 -18.53
C THR A 33 -10.76 17.76 -18.46
N VAL A 34 -11.39 17.21 -17.43
CA VAL A 34 -11.55 15.77 -17.27
C VAL A 34 -12.85 15.33 -17.95
N GLY A 35 -12.77 14.81 -19.17
CA GLY A 35 -13.93 14.21 -19.86
C GLY A 35 -14.29 12.84 -19.25
N ALA A 36 -15.58 12.45 -19.33
CA ALA A 36 -16.06 11.16 -18.84
C ALA A 36 -15.30 9.96 -19.43
N THR A 37 -14.80 10.09 -20.65
CA THR A 37 -13.97 9.08 -21.33
C THR A 37 -12.61 8.94 -20.67
N PHE A 38 -11.99 10.06 -20.23
CA PHE A 38 -10.72 10.06 -19.54
C PHE A 38 -10.84 9.37 -18.18
N GLY A 39 -11.86 9.68 -17.39
CA GLY A 39 -12.09 9.02 -16.10
C GLY A 39 -12.25 7.50 -16.23
N ARG A 40 -13.03 7.03 -17.21
CA ARG A 40 -13.16 5.58 -17.49
C ARG A 40 -11.85 4.95 -17.91
N GLN A 41 -11.06 5.62 -18.73
CA GLN A 41 -9.76 5.14 -19.17
C GLN A 41 -8.76 5.03 -18.00
N VAL A 42 -8.72 6.05 -17.14
CA VAL A 42 -7.87 6.06 -15.93
C VAL A 42 -8.24 4.90 -15.03
N VAL A 43 -9.52 4.73 -14.69
CA VAL A 43 -9.98 3.63 -13.83
C VAL A 43 -9.65 2.26 -14.45
N SER A 44 -9.93 2.06 -15.75
CA SER A 44 -9.65 0.78 -16.42
C SER A 44 -8.16 0.48 -16.47
N SER A 45 -7.32 1.48 -16.77
CA SER A 45 -5.86 1.30 -16.81
C SER A 45 -5.29 1.03 -15.42
N SER A 46 -5.81 1.70 -14.40
CA SER A 46 -5.39 1.51 -13.01
C SER A 46 -5.72 0.12 -12.49
N LEU A 47 -6.94 -0.37 -12.75
CA LEU A 47 -7.33 -1.73 -12.37
C LEU A 47 -6.43 -2.78 -13.05
N LYS A 48 -6.10 -2.59 -14.33
CA LYS A 48 -5.16 -3.48 -15.03
C LYS A 48 -3.76 -3.43 -14.45
N ALA A 49 -3.26 -2.23 -14.12
CA ALA A 49 -1.94 -2.05 -13.52
C ALA A 49 -1.85 -2.70 -12.13
N VAL A 50 -2.85 -2.47 -11.26
CA VAL A 50 -2.93 -3.10 -9.94
C VAL A 50 -3.06 -4.62 -10.06
N ALA A 51 -3.92 -5.13 -10.94
CA ALA A 51 -4.06 -6.57 -11.16
C ALA A 51 -2.75 -7.20 -11.64
N LEU A 52 -2.06 -6.57 -12.59
CA LEU A 52 -0.75 -7.02 -13.06
C LEU A 52 0.29 -7.00 -11.94
N ALA A 53 0.33 -5.93 -11.13
CA ALA A 53 1.24 -5.84 -9.99
C ALA A 53 1.00 -6.98 -8.99
N LEU A 54 -0.26 -7.25 -8.60
CA LEU A 54 -0.60 -8.36 -7.70
C LEU A 54 -0.23 -9.74 -8.27
N ILE A 55 -0.40 -9.95 -9.59
CA ILE A 55 0.02 -11.19 -10.25
C ILE A 55 1.56 -11.34 -10.21
N LEU A 56 2.29 -10.28 -10.50
CA LEU A 56 3.76 -10.29 -10.43
C LEU A 56 4.26 -10.54 -9.02
N ILE A 57 3.63 -9.93 -8.00
CA ILE A 57 3.91 -10.16 -6.59
C ILE A 57 3.65 -11.62 -6.22
N LEU A 58 2.50 -12.17 -6.61
CA LEU A 58 2.15 -13.57 -6.37
C LEU A 58 3.20 -14.52 -6.95
N ILE A 59 3.59 -14.29 -8.21
CA ILE A 59 4.62 -15.05 -8.90
C ILE A 59 5.96 -14.94 -8.15
N TYR A 60 6.42 -13.73 -7.88
CA TYR A 60 7.69 -13.48 -7.19
C TYR A 60 7.75 -14.16 -5.83
N VAL A 61 6.75 -13.96 -4.98
CA VAL A 61 6.72 -14.53 -3.62
C VAL A 61 6.62 -16.06 -3.67
N THR A 62 5.85 -16.62 -4.63
CA THR A 62 5.75 -18.07 -4.81
C THR A 62 7.08 -18.69 -5.20
N PHE A 63 7.83 -18.07 -6.11
CA PHE A 63 9.16 -18.56 -6.51
C PHE A 63 10.22 -18.36 -5.42
N ARG A 64 10.16 -17.24 -4.70
CA ARG A 64 11.15 -16.89 -3.66
C ARG A 64 10.95 -17.68 -2.38
N PHE A 65 9.68 -17.97 -2.02
CA PHE A 65 9.29 -18.68 -0.80
C PHE A 65 8.49 -19.95 -1.11
N GLN A 66 7.25 -19.99 -0.71
CA GLN A 66 6.29 -21.06 -0.97
C GLN A 66 4.91 -20.43 -1.21
N TRP A 67 4.03 -21.14 -1.89
CA TRP A 67 2.68 -20.63 -2.21
C TRP A 67 1.87 -20.15 -0.99
N LYS A 68 2.12 -20.71 0.21
CA LYS A 68 1.44 -20.28 1.45
C LYS A 68 1.86 -18.89 1.89
N PHE A 69 3.13 -18.55 1.70
CA PHE A 69 3.65 -17.20 1.94
C PHE A 69 3.03 -16.19 0.96
N ALA A 70 2.85 -16.62 -0.29
CA ALA A 70 2.24 -15.77 -1.31
C ALA A 70 0.77 -15.43 -0.98
N ILE A 71 -0.01 -16.37 -0.45
CA ILE A 71 -1.39 -16.11 -0.01
C ILE A 71 -1.42 -15.06 1.10
N GLY A 72 -0.52 -15.17 2.09
CA GLY A 72 -0.42 -14.19 3.18
C GLY A 72 -0.04 -12.80 2.67
N ALA A 73 0.95 -12.71 1.77
CA ALA A 73 1.38 -11.45 1.16
C ALA A 73 0.24 -10.80 0.35
N ILE A 74 -0.42 -11.55 -0.54
CA ILE A 74 -1.56 -11.01 -1.32
C ILE A 74 -2.71 -10.58 -0.42
N GLY A 75 -2.98 -11.32 0.66
CA GLY A 75 -4.00 -10.93 1.64
C GLY A 75 -3.69 -9.57 2.28
N ALA A 76 -2.43 -9.30 2.63
CA ALA A 76 -1.99 -8.03 3.16
C ALA A 76 -2.06 -6.90 2.11
N GLU A 77 -1.64 -7.16 0.88
CA GLU A 77 -1.71 -6.18 -0.22
C GLU A 77 -3.17 -5.76 -0.53
N ILE A 78 -4.09 -6.72 -0.56
CA ILE A 78 -5.53 -6.43 -0.74
C ILE A 78 -6.05 -5.59 0.43
N HIS A 79 -5.67 -5.93 1.67
CA HIS A 79 -6.02 -5.15 2.85
C HIS A 79 -5.54 -3.70 2.71
N ASP A 80 -4.28 -3.47 2.32
CA ASP A 80 -3.71 -2.13 2.18
C ASP A 80 -4.41 -1.32 1.10
N LEU A 81 -4.73 -1.94 -0.04
CA LEU A 81 -5.54 -1.31 -1.09
C LEU A 81 -6.91 -0.89 -0.57
N LEU A 82 -7.60 -1.76 0.19
CA LEU A 82 -8.91 -1.46 0.76
C LEU A 82 -8.85 -0.31 1.77
N ILE A 83 -7.80 -0.25 2.59
CA ILE A 83 -7.59 0.85 3.54
C ILE A 83 -7.36 2.18 2.80
N VAL A 84 -6.49 2.22 1.79
CA VAL A 84 -6.24 3.43 1.01
C VAL A 84 -7.52 3.91 0.32
N VAL A 85 -8.24 3.03 -0.36
CA VAL A 85 -9.51 3.35 -1.04
C VAL A 85 -10.56 3.81 -0.02
N GLY A 86 -10.65 3.13 1.13
CA GLY A 86 -11.58 3.50 2.21
C GLY A 86 -11.30 4.90 2.77
N VAL A 87 -10.03 5.23 3.04
CA VAL A 87 -9.64 6.55 3.55
C VAL A 87 -9.91 7.64 2.52
N TYR A 88 -9.63 7.40 1.23
CA TYR A 88 -9.96 8.33 0.16
C TYR A 88 -11.46 8.59 0.06
N SER A 89 -12.25 7.53 0.14
CA SER A 89 -13.73 7.63 0.14
C SER A 89 -14.26 8.43 1.33
N LEU A 90 -13.70 8.21 2.53
CA LEU A 90 -14.13 8.91 3.75
C LEU A 90 -13.70 10.38 3.78
N THR A 91 -12.54 10.69 3.21
CA THR A 91 -12.02 12.08 3.17
C THR A 91 -12.54 12.88 2.00
N GLY A 92 -13.28 12.26 1.08
CA GLY A 92 -13.82 12.92 -0.13
C GLY A 92 -12.73 13.40 -1.10
N ARG A 93 -11.51 12.84 -1.02
CA ARG A 93 -10.42 13.20 -1.93
C ARG A 93 -10.61 12.58 -3.30
N GLU A 94 -10.24 13.32 -4.32
CA GLU A 94 -10.29 12.83 -5.70
C GLU A 94 -9.16 11.84 -5.98
N VAL A 95 -9.49 10.76 -6.72
CA VAL A 95 -8.51 9.79 -7.19
C VAL A 95 -7.90 10.29 -8.49
N THR A 96 -6.68 10.77 -8.42
CA THR A 96 -5.90 11.28 -9.55
C THR A 96 -4.94 10.22 -10.09
N THR A 97 -4.28 10.50 -11.22
CA THR A 97 -3.18 9.65 -11.72
C THR A 97 -2.02 9.58 -10.74
N ALA A 98 -1.77 10.65 -9.98
CA ALA A 98 -0.78 10.68 -8.91
C ALA A 98 -1.14 9.72 -7.77
N THR A 99 -2.43 9.67 -7.38
CA THR A 99 -2.93 8.70 -6.39
C THR A 99 -2.66 7.26 -6.84
N ILE A 100 -2.88 6.94 -8.11
CA ILE A 100 -2.65 5.61 -8.66
C ILE A 100 -1.17 5.25 -8.65
N ALA A 101 -0.30 6.20 -9.02
CA ALA A 101 1.14 6.02 -8.93
C ALA A 101 1.59 5.74 -7.48
N ALA A 102 1.01 6.47 -6.50
CA ALA A 102 1.23 6.22 -5.08
C ALA A 102 0.80 4.80 -4.69
N VAL A 103 -0.40 4.37 -5.08
CA VAL A 103 -0.91 3.02 -4.79
C VAL A 103 0.03 1.93 -5.32
N LEU A 104 0.50 2.03 -6.56
CA LEU A 104 1.46 1.07 -7.11
C LEU A 104 2.81 1.09 -6.36
N THR A 105 3.24 2.26 -5.88
CA THR A 105 4.44 2.40 -5.05
C THR A 105 4.26 1.74 -3.68
N ILE A 106 3.08 1.90 -3.07
CA ILE A 106 2.72 1.29 -1.77
C ILE A 106 2.78 -0.23 -1.85
N LEU A 107 2.27 -0.84 -2.92
CA LEU A 107 2.33 -2.30 -3.11
C LEU A 107 3.77 -2.82 -3.06
N GLY A 108 4.71 -2.13 -3.70
CA GLY A 108 6.13 -2.50 -3.64
C GLY A 108 6.75 -2.29 -2.26
N TYR A 109 6.35 -1.22 -1.56
CA TYR A 109 6.85 -0.90 -0.23
C TYR A 109 6.33 -1.87 0.84
N SER A 110 5.03 -2.15 0.86
CA SER A 110 4.39 -3.08 1.78
C SER A 110 4.94 -4.50 1.59
N LEU A 111 5.09 -4.93 0.33
CA LEU A 111 5.71 -6.21 0.03
C LEU A 111 7.13 -6.33 0.58
N TYR A 112 7.93 -5.26 0.50
CA TYR A 112 9.31 -5.28 1.00
C TYR A 112 9.36 -5.59 2.50
N ASP A 113 8.51 -4.98 3.31
CA ASP A 113 8.42 -5.23 4.75
C ASP A 113 7.93 -6.66 5.06
N THR A 114 6.90 -7.12 4.34
CA THR A 114 6.40 -8.49 4.43
C THR A 114 7.48 -9.52 4.08
N VAL A 115 8.29 -9.28 3.05
CA VAL A 115 9.39 -10.17 2.63
C VAL A 115 10.46 -10.26 3.72
N ILE A 116 10.79 -9.16 4.40
CA ILE A 116 11.76 -9.17 5.51
C ILE A 116 11.29 -10.08 6.65
N ILE A 117 10.01 -9.95 7.05
CA ILE A 117 9.42 -10.80 8.09
C ILE A 117 9.42 -12.26 7.64
N TYR A 118 9.04 -12.53 6.40
CA TYR A 118 8.99 -13.89 5.83
C TYR A 118 10.37 -14.53 5.72
N ASP A 119 11.38 -13.77 5.36
CA ASP A 119 12.77 -14.26 5.29
C ASP A 119 13.25 -14.67 6.71
N ARG A 120 12.88 -13.86 7.73
CA ARG A 120 13.19 -14.19 9.12
C ARG A 120 12.44 -15.42 9.63
N ILE A 121 11.16 -15.56 9.33
CA ILE A 121 10.37 -16.75 9.64
C ILE A 121 11.02 -17.99 9.02
N ARG A 122 11.42 -17.91 7.75
CA ARG A 122 12.08 -19.01 7.04
C ARG A 122 13.45 -19.35 7.64
N GLU A 123 14.21 -18.35 8.07
CA GLU A 123 15.50 -18.58 8.75
C GLU A 123 15.31 -19.27 10.11
N ASN A 124 14.24 -18.93 10.83
CA ASN A 124 13.94 -19.49 12.14
C ASN A 124 13.27 -20.88 12.07
N GLU A 125 12.64 -21.25 10.95
CA GLU A 125 11.95 -22.53 10.78
C GLU A 125 12.83 -23.75 11.13
N PRO A 126 14.09 -23.89 10.66
CA PRO A 126 14.97 -24.98 11.06
C PRO A 126 15.51 -24.88 12.51
N ARG A 127 15.62 -23.66 13.04
CA ARG A 127 16.16 -23.42 14.40
C ARG A 127 15.15 -23.76 15.48
N PHE A 128 13.89 -23.44 15.25
CA PHE A 128 12.80 -23.53 16.23
C PHE A 128 11.72 -24.54 15.83
N GLY A 129 12.04 -25.54 15.00
CA GLY A 129 11.07 -26.52 14.50
C GLY A 129 10.43 -27.43 15.56
N ARG A 130 10.77 -27.25 16.84
CA ARG A 130 10.20 -28.00 17.98
C ARG A 130 9.16 -27.22 18.78
N ILE A 131 8.95 -25.93 18.49
CA ILE A 131 7.91 -25.11 19.11
C ILE A 131 6.72 -24.92 18.16
N PRO A 132 5.52 -24.55 18.66
CA PRO A 132 4.37 -24.19 17.81
C PRO A 132 4.73 -23.15 16.78
N TYR A 133 4.22 -23.30 15.56
CA TYR A 133 4.56 -22.40 14.45
C TYR A 133 4.24 -20.94 14.76
N GLY A 134 3.10 -20.68 15.41
CA GLY A 134 2.70 -19.33 15.82
C GLY A 134 3.69 -18.67 16.81
N ASP A 135 4.24 -19.45 17.76
CA ASP A 135 5.23 -18.92 18.71
C ASP A 135 6.54 -18.55 18.00
N MET A 136 6.98 -19.37 17.02
CA MET A 136 8.14 -19.08 16.18
C MET A 136 7.90 -17.83 15.29
N VAL A 137 6.74 -17.70 14.67
CA VAL A 137 6.38 -16.52 13.87
C VAL A 137 6.40 -15.25 14.74
N ASN A 138 5.84 -15.34 15.95
CA ASN A 138 5.85 -14.21 16.87
C ASN A 138 7.28 -13.79 17.26
N LEU A 139 8.16 -14.76 17.53
CA LEU A 139 9.59 -14.49 17.76
C LEU A 139 10.23 -13.78 16.55
N SER A 140 9.98 -14.28 15.35
CA SER A 140 10.52 -13.70 14.10
C SER A 140 10.06 -12.27 13.87
N ILE A 141 8.80 -11.97 14.20
CA ILE A 141 8.26 -10.60 14.16
C ILE A 141 9.00 -9.70 15.15
N TRP A 142 9.20 -10.13 16.39
CA TRP A 142 9.94 -9.34 17.38
C TRP A 142 11.39 -9.04 16.95
N GLU A 143 12.05 -9.99 16.32
CA GLU A 143 13.43 -9.83 15.81
C GLU A 143 13.54 -8.84 14.64
N THR A 144 12.47 -8.67 13.87
CA THR A 144 12.41 -7.73 12.72
C THR A 144 11.74 -6.40 13.03
N LEU A 145 10.99 -6.31 14.13
CA LEU A 145 10.12 -5.18 14.46
C LEU A 145 10.84 -3.83 14.48
N THR A 146 12.01 -3.77 15.13
CA THR A 146 12.80 -2.53 15.21
C THR A 146 13.20 -2.04 13.82
N ARG A 147 13.53 -2.95 12.90
CA ARG A 147 13.89 -2.62 11.53
C ARG A 147 12.67 -2.10 10.77
N SER A 148 11.53 -2.79 10.85
CA SER A 148 10.28 -2.37 10.20
C SER A 148 9.82 -0.99 10.68
N ILE A 149 9.86 -0.73 11.98
CA ILE A 149 9.51 0.58 12.54
C ILE A 149 10.47 1.66 12.03
N ASN A 150 11.78 1.43 12.09
CA ASN A 150 12.76 2.41 11.66
C ASN A 150 12.64 2.73 10.16
N THR A 151 12.48 1.71 9.30
CA THR A 151 12.32 1.92 7.86
C THR A 151 11.05 2.69 7.55
N SER A 152 9.93 2.38 8.20
CA SER A 152 8.67 3.10 8.02
C SER A 152 8.79 4.56 8.49
N LEU A 153 9.40 4.82 9.65
CA LEU A 153 9.61 6.18 10.15
C LEU A 153 10.49 7.02 9.22
N ILE A 154 11.61 6.45 8.76
CA ILE A 154 12.54 7.15 7.84
C ILE A 154 11.83 7.46 6.51
N THR A 155 11.03 6.54 5.99
CA THR A 155 10.28 6.75 4.74
C THR A 155 9.14 7.76 4.91
N LEU A 156 8.51 7.79 6.08
CA LEU A 156 7.45 8.77 6.37
C LEU A 156 7.95 10.21 6.46
N LEU A 157 9.20 10.45 6.86
CA LEU A 157 9.75 11.82 6.98
C LEU A 157 9.63 12.62 5.68
N PRO A 158 10.19 12.17 4.52
CA PRO A 158 10.03 12.91 3.26
C PRO A 158 8.58 12.95 2.78
N VAL A 159 7.76 11.92 3.06
CA VAL A 159 6.34 11.91 2.70
C VAL A 159 5.56 12.98 3.46
N VAL A 160 5.83 13.15 4.76
CA VAL A 160 5.21 14.22 5.57
C VAL A 160 5.69 15.60 5.09
N CYS A 161 6.97 15.77 4.77
CA CYS A 161 7.47 17.02 4.19
C CYS A 161 6.75 17.32 2.86
N LEU A 162 6.57 16.33 2.01
CA LEU A 162 5.87 16.49 0.74
C LEU A 162 4.37 16.82 0.95
N LEU A 163 3.75 16.24 1.97
CA LEU A 163 2.35 16.53 2.33
C LEU A 163 2.18 17.97 2.83
N LEU A 164 3.15 18.49 3.60
CA LEU A 164 3.06 19.83 4.20
C LEU A 164 3.46 20.95 3.22
N PHE A 165 4.47 20.71 2.37
CA PHE A 165 5.08 21.72 1.52
C PHE A 165 4.89 21.47 0.02
N GLY A 166 4.33 20.32 -0.39
CA GLY A 166 4.08 19.98 -1.79
C GLY A 166 2.89 20.77 -2.36
N GLY A 167 2.91 21.03 -3.66
CA GLY A 167 1.73 21.58 -4.37
C GLY A 167 0.61 20.53 -4.46
N GLY A 168 -0.59 20.94 -4.90
CA GLY A 168 -1.82 20.14 -4.84
C GLY A 168 -1.68 18.68 -5.31
N THR A 169 -1.14 18.45 -6.50
CA THR A 169 -0.92 17.09 -7.04
C THR A 169 0.03 16.26 -6.20
N LEU A 170 1.09 16.89 -5.64
CA LEU A 170 2.06 16.21 -4.77
C LEU A 170 1.49 15.92 -3.39
N GLN A 171 0.58 16.75 -2.89
CA GLN A 171 -0.11 16.51 -1.62
C GLN A 171 -1.01 15.27 -1.70
N ASP A 172 -1.75 15.08 -2.81
CA ASP A 172 -2.58 13.88 -2.99
C ASP A 172 -1.74 12.61 -3.12
N PHE A 173 -0.62 12.68 -3.83
CA PHE A 173 0.36 11.60 -3.89
C PHE A 173 0.92 11.28 -2.50
N ALA A 174 1.38 12.29 -1.76
CA ALA A 174 1.94 12.14 -0.43
C ALA A 174 0.90 11.62 0.59
N PHE A 175 -0.35 12.06 0.49
CA PHE A 175 -1.42 11.56 1.35
C PHE A 175 -1.68 10.07 1.13
N ALA A 176 -1.74 9.63 -0.14
CA ALA A 176 -1.87 8.20 -0.44
C ALA A 176 -0.70 7.40 0.12
N LEU A 177 0.54 7.87 -0.08
CA LEU A 177 1.75 7.22 0.46
C LEU A 177 1.72 7.15 1.98
N LEU A 178 1.32 8.23 2.66
CA LEU A 178 1.23 8.26 4.13
C LEU A 178 0.29 7.15 4.64
N VAL A 179 -0.92 7.10 4.10
CA VAL A 179 -1.92 6.10 4.48
C VAL A 179 -1.41 4.69 4.16
N GLY A 180 -0.86 4.49 2.97
CA GLY A 180 -0.40 3.18 2.52
C GLY A 180 0.80 2.65 3.27
N ILE A 181 1.79 3.49 3.60
CA ILE A 181 2.97 3.08 4.38
C ILE A 181 2.56 2.69 5.81
N LEU A 182 1.67 3.46 6.44
CA LEU A 182 1.15 3.13 7.77
C LEU A 182 0.33 1.82 7.75
N SER A 183 -0.52 1.64 6.74
CA SER A 183 -1.28 0.40 6.54
C SER A 183 -0.35 -0.78 6.29
N GLY A 184 0.67 -0.64 5.43
CA GLY A 184 1.63 -1.69 5.07
C GLY A 184 2.48 -2.16 6.25
N ALA A 185 2.95 -1.22 7.09
CA ALA A 185 3.67 -1.57 8.32
C ALA A 185 2.78 -2.37 9.29
N TYR A 186 1.49 -2.04 9.36
CA TYR A 186 0.51 -2.78 10.14
C TYR A 186 0.20 -4.14 9.53
N SER A 187 -0.10 -4.19 8.23
CA SER A 187 -0.60 -5.38 7.56
C SER A 187 0.44 -6.50 7.47
N SER A 188 1.72 -6.18 7.32
CA SER A 188 2.83 -7.16 7.32
C SER A 188 2.87 -7.96 8.62
N ILE A 189 2.60 -7.31 9.75
CA ILE A 189 2.61 -7.94 11.07
C ILE A 189 1.27 -8.62 11.39
N PHE A 190 0.15 -7.89 11.21
CA PHE A 190 -1.15 -8.30 11.73
C PHE A 190 -2.06 -8.96 10.69
N VAL A 191 -1.69 -8.96 9.40
CA VAL A 191 -2.46 -9.62 8.34
C VAL A 191 -1.63 -10.72 7.67
N ALA A 192 -0.46 -10.40 7.09
CA ALA A 192 0.35 -11.35 6.36
C ALA A 192 0.83 -12.51 7.24
N SER A 193 1.41 -12.21 8.40
CA SER A 193 1.98 -13.21 9.31
C SER A 193 0.93 -14.11 9.94
N PRO A 194 -0.23 -13.65 10.44
CA PRO A 194 -1.31 -14.51 10.91
C PRO A 194 -1.92 -15.40 9.82
N ILE A 195 -2.13 -14.89 8.60
CA ILE A 195 -2.63 -15.71 7.48
C ILE A 195 -1.64 -16.86 7.19
N LEU A 196 -0.34 -16.55 7.11
CA LEU A 196 0.71 -17.57 6.94
C LEU A 196 0.67 -18.59 8.07
N THR A 197 0.57 -18.15 9.31
CA THR A 197 0.51 -19.01 10.50
C THR A 197 -0.67 -19.97 10.41
N LEU A 198 -1.87 -19.47 10.10
CA LEU A 198 -3.08 -20.30 9.95
C LEU A 198 -2.93 -21.35 8.85
N LEU A 199 -2.27 -21.03 7.74
CA LEU A 199 -2.05 -21.96 6.64
C LEU A 199 -0.98 -23.01 6.97
N LYS A 200 0.07 -22.64 7.69
CA LYS A 200 1.14 -23.55 8.09
C LYS A 200 0.73 -24.48 9.24
N GLU A 201 -0.02 -23.97 10.21
CA GLU A 201 -0.52 -24.78 11.33
C GLU A 201 -1.53 -25.88 10.91
N ARG A 202 -2.06 -25.82 9.68
CA ARG A 202 -2.86 -26.93 9.10
C ARG A 202 -2.01 -28.10 8.66
N GLU A 203 -0.70 -27.94 8.52
CA GLU A 203 0.21 -29.06 8.20
C GLU A 203 0.28 -30.06 9.37
N PRO A 204 0.32 -31.37 9.08
CA PRO A 204 0.28 -32.40 10.12
C PRO A 204 1.40 -32.27 11.15
N GLN A 205 2.59 -31.83 10.74
CA GLN A 205 3.75 -31.65 11.61
C GLN A 205 3.52 -30.53 12.64
N TYR A 206 3.03 -29.37 12.23
CA TYR A 206 2.81 -28.23 13.13
C TYR A 206 1.55 -28.39 13.98
N ARG A 207 0.55 -29.13 13.48
CA ARG A 207 -0.67 -29.45 14.23
C ARG A 207 -0.36 -30.33 15.44
N LYS A 208 0.54 -31.30 15.32
CA LYS A 208 1.00 -32.13 16.45
C LYS A 208 1.73 -31.31 17.50
N LEU A 209 2.67 -30.45 17.09
CA LEU A 209 3.40 -29.56 17.99
C LEU A 209 2.48 -28.61 18.76
N LYS A 210 1.47 -28.07 18.10
CA LYS A 210 0.47 -27.20 18.74
C LYS A 210 -0.38 -27.95 19.75
N ALA A 211 -0.72 -29.21 19.49
CA ALA A 211 -1.49 -30.06 20.41
C ALA A 211 -0.68 -30.41 21.66
N SER A 212 0.60 -30.80 21.52
CA SER A 212 1.46 -31.10 22.67
C SER A 212 1.70 -29.87 23.54
N ALA A 213 2.00 -28.71 22.95
CA ALA A 213 2.20 -27.47 23.71
C ALA A 213 0.95 -26.97 24.45
N ARG A 214 -0.24 -27.33 23.96
CA ARG A 214 -1.49 -27.07 24.70
C ARG A 214 -1.68 -28.00 25.90
N ALA A 215 -1.29 -29.27 25.76
CA ALA A 215 -1.36 -30.22 26.85
C ALA A 215 -0.37 -29.88 27.99
N ASP A 216 0.80 -29.34 27.66
CA ASP A 216 1.82 -28.92 28.64
C ASP A 216 1.45 -27.62 29.40
N ARG A 217 0.51 -26.83 28.88
CA ARG A 217 0.02 -25.57 29.50
C ARG A 217 -1.28 -25.74 30.30
N ALA A 218 -1.95 -26.90 30.20
CA ALA A 218 -3.21 -27.22 30.89
C ALA A 218 -2.94 -27.99 32.19
#